data_1be4382138358bec7de1fa88c15bb5db
#
_entry.id   1be4382138358bec7de1fa88c15bb5db
#
_cell.length_a   1.000
_cell.length_b   1.000
_cell.length_c   1.000
_cell.angle_alpha   90.00
_cell.angle_beta   90.00
_cell.angle_gamma   90.00
#
_symmetry.space_group_name_H-M   'P 1'
#
loop_
_entity.id
_entity.type
_entity.pdbx_description
1 polymer ?
#
loop_
_entity_poly.entity_id
_entity_poly.type
_entity_poly.pdbx_seq_one_letter_code
_entity_poly.pdbx_strand_id
1 'polypeptide(L)'
;MQRPNTLAVTLLTGGMLVLATAQAQTPASTTTQTPAAGSPTTPAAKKPAATGTAKTGTTTGTRTAAPLVLKTPKDKASYAIGQNIGKAMKKDAVDIDSNILARGIKDAVTGAKPALTDQEEQEALQAFQIEMKAKMEAKAAAAGAANKQAGDSFQAENKTKPGVTTTATGLQYKVLTPGTGPKPSASDTVICQYRGTLIDGKEFDSSYKRGQPAQFPVTGVIKGWTEALEMMPVGSKWQLVLPPSLAYGDRGAGPDIGPNSTLVFEVELVGIAPKTEAKPDAKAEPKADPAPAKPDAKAAEPKTNATATPTPNKP
;
A
#
# COMPACT_ATOMS: atom_id res chain seq x y z
N MET A 1 -37.79 41.92 -7.93
CA MET A 1 -38.86 41.42 -7.04
C MET A 1 -38.72 39.94 -6.82
N GLN A 2 -38.76 39.56 -5.59
CA GLN A 2 -38.89 38.26 -4.94
C GLN A 2 -37.64 37.67 -4.30
N ARG A 3 -37.86 37.38 -3.07
CA ARG A 3 -37.05 37.29 -1.87
C ARG A 3 -36.48 35.86 -1.61
N PRO A 4 -35.54 35.73 -0.72
CA PRO A 4 -34.85 34.49 -0.38
C PRO A 4 -35.63 33.65 0.63
N ASN A 5 -35.49 32.33 0.59
CA ASN A 5 -35.92 31.40 1.64
C ASN A 5 -34.71 30.90 2.44
N THR A 6 -34.68 31.41 3.65
CA THR A 6 -33.81 30.96 4.73
C THR A 6 -34.45 29.74 5.40
N LEU A 7 -33.74 28.63 5.51
CA LEU A 7 -34.13 27.52 6.38
C LEU A 7 -33.04 27.35 7.46
N ALA A 8 -33.40 27.72 8.65
CA ALA A 8 -32.67 27.50 9.88
C ALA A 8 -32.83 26.02 10.28
N VAL A 9 -31.74 25.34 10.61
CA VAL A 9 -31.76 24.08 11.33
C VAL A 9 -31.08 24.25 12.68
N THR A 10 -31.87 23.95 13.66
CA THR A 10 -31.68 24.11 15.09
C THR A 10 -30.68 23.08 15.63
N LEU A 11 -29.73 23.53 16.45
CA LEU A 11 -28.90 22.73 17.33
C LEU A 11 -29.76 22.02 18.40
N LEU A 12 -29.52 20.74 18.61
CA LEU A 12 -29.90 20.06 19.85
C LEU A 12 -28.62 19.51 20.50
N THR A 13 -28.22 20.17 21.58
CA THR A 13 -27.23 19.71 22.55
C THR A 13 -27.90 18.72 23.51
N GLY A 14 -27.28 17.57 23.68
CA GLY A 14 -27.66 16.58 24.68
C GLY A 14 -26.41 15.97 25.28
N GLY A 15 -25.94 16.55 26.40
CA GLY A 15 -24.86 16.01 27.21
C GLY A 15 -25.37 14.83 28.05
N MET A 16 -24.55 13.81 28.20
CA MET A 16 -24.66 12.87 29.33
C MET A 16 -23.27 12.49 29.80
N LEU A 17 -22.92 13.07 30.91
CA LEU A 17 -21.75 12.81 31.74
C LEU A 17 -22.05 11.56 32.59
N VAL A 18 -21.25 10.49 32.46
CA VAL A 18 -21.24 9.41 33.46
C VAL A 18 -19.79 9.26 33.95
N LEU A 19 -19.60 9.74 35.19
CA LEU A 19 -18.47 9.35 36.03
C LEU A 19 -18.67 7.91 36.50
N ALA A 20 -17.67 7.06 36.37
CA ALA A 20 -17.52 5.87 37.17
C ALA A 20 -16.06 5.74 37.63
N THR A 21 -15.95 5.74 38.91
CA THR A 21 -14.78 5.73 39.78
C THR A 21 -13.92 4.48 39.67
N ALA A 22 -12.61 4.72 39.78
CA ALA A 22 -11.58 3.70 39.95
C ALA A 22 -11.72 2.96 41.29
N GLN A 23 -11.47 1.65 41.28
CA GLN A 23 -10.93 0.96 42.45
C GLN A 23 -9.84 -0.03 42.01
N ALA A 24 -8.65 0.27 42.50
CA ALA A 24 -7.47 -0.58 42.47
C ALA A 24 -7.58 -1.66 43.54
N GLN A 25 -7.25 -2.90 43.21
CA GLN A 25 -6.81 -3.91 44.19
C GLN A 25 -5.76 -4.82 43.55
N THR A 26 -4.55 -4.72 44.01
CA THR A 26 -3.45 -5.70 44.04
C THR A 26 -3.17 -6.02 45.52
N PRO A 27 -2.31 -6.96 45.83
CA PRO A 27 -2.12 -8.35 45.42
C PRO A 27 -2.05 -9.31 46.64
N ALA A 28 -1.99 -10.61 46.42
CA ALA A 28 -1.44 -11.52 47.46
C ALA A 28 -0.72 -12.69 46.77
N SER A 29 0.57 -12.72 46.99
CA SER A 29 1.47 -13.86 46.79
C SER A 29 1.27 -14.87 47.93
N THR A 30 1.36 -16.18 47.69
CA THR A 30 1.94 -17.17 48.60
C THR A 30 2.07 -18.52 47.88
N THR A 31 3.29 -18.88 47.50
CA THR A 31 4.16 -19.92 48.04
C THR A 31 3.74 -21.40 47.93
N THR A 32 4.50 -22.11 47.12
CA THR A 32 5.16 -23.42 47.33
C THR A 32 4.35 -24.61 47.82
N GLN A 33 4.34 -25.69 47.04
CA GLN A 33 4.89 -27.00 47.47
C GLN A 33 4.77 -28.04 46.35
N THR A 34 5.93 -28.59 45.94
CA THR A 34 6.06 -29.96 45.41
C THR A 34 6.26 -30.88 46.60
N PRO A 35 5.77 -32.13 46.62
CA PRO A 35 6.66 -33.23 46.28
C PRO A 35 6.03 -34.46 45.56
N ALA A 36 6.84 -35.01 44.70
CA ALA A 36 7.31 -36.40 44.57
C ALA A 36 6.32 -37.60 44.49
N ALA A 37 6.55 -38.35 43.39
CA ALA A 37 6.73 -39.79 43.28
C ALA A 37 5.57 -40.79 43.60
N GLY A 38 5.32 -41.64 42.62
CA GLY A 38 4.59 -42.87 42.83
C GLY A 38 4.12 -43.54 41.54
N SER A 39 5.00 -44.20 40.80
CA SER A 39 4.61 -45.43 40.09
C SER A 39 4.63 -46.58 41.09
N PRO A 40 3.89 -47.67 40.97
CA PRO A 40 3.95 -48.60 39.85
C PRO A 40 2.69 -49.49 39.58
N THR A 41 2.86 -50.36 38.62
CA THR A 41 2.32 -51.68 38.40
C THR A 41 1.10 -51.87 37.50
N THR A 42 1.43 -52.47 36.39
CA THR A 42 0.64 -53.38 35.54
C THR A 42 0.19 -54.60 36.34
N PRO A 43 -0.93 -55.27 35.99
CA PRO A 43 -0.72 -56.53 35.32
C PRO A 43 -1.65 -56.86 34.15
N ALA A 44 -1.14 -57.81 33.41
CA ALA A 44 -1.49 -58.37 32.15
C ALA A 44 -2.78 -59.20 32.08
N ALA A 45 -3.12 -59.44 30.80
CA ALA A 45 -3.75 -60.63 30.20
C ALA A 45 -5.27 -60.70 30.04
N LYS A 46 -5.75 -60.69 28.80
CA LYS A 46 -6.10 -61.88 28.03
C LYS A 46 -6.75 -61.50 26.68
N LYS A 47 -6.18 -62.07 25.62
CA LYS A 47 -6.77 -62.21 24.29
C LYS A 47 -7.74 -63.39 24.30
N PRO A 48 -8.80 -63.42 23.45
CA PRO A 48 -8.64 -64.12 22.17
C PRO A 48 -9.31 -63.45 20.96
N ALA A 49 -8.65 -63.62 19.87
CA ALA A 49 -8.94 -63.89 18.49
C ALA A 49 -10.39 -63.90 17.96
N ALA A 50 -10.69 -63.25 16.85
CA ALA A 50 -10.67 -63.75 15.49
C ALA A 50 -11.44 -62.87 14.51
N THR A 51 -10.84 -62.72 13.34
CA THR A 51 -11.39 -62.58 11.98
C THR A 51 -12.23 -61.38 11.57
N GLY A 52 -11.68 -60.65 10.61
CA GLY A 52 -12.41 -59.68 9.80
C GLY A 52 -11.45 -58.79 8.97
N THR A 53 -10.99 -59.32 7.88
CA THR A 53 -10.16 -58.66 6.85
C THR A 53 -10.87 -57.42 6.28
N ALA A 54 -10.38 -56.23 6.51
CA ALA A 54 -10.60 -55.07 5.65
C ALA A 54 -9.31 -54.24 5.62
N LYS A 55 -8.55 -54.42 4.60
CA LYS A 55 -7.29 -53.75 4.29
C LYS A 55 -7.61 -52.37 3.72
N THR A 56 -7.72 -51.34 4.59
CA THR A 56 -7.72 -49.95 4.12
C THR A 56 -6.31 -49.42 4.29
N GLY A 57 -5.53 -49.66 3.25
CA GLY A 57 -4.20 -49.10 3.12
C GLY A 57 -4.31 -47.60 2.88
N THR A 58 -4.06 -46.79 3.92
CA THR A 58 -3.74 -45.38 3.74
C THR A 58 -2.32 -45.28 3.19
N THR A 59 -2.21 -45.42 1.88
CA THR A 59 -0.97 -45.09 1.19
C THR A 59 -0.94 -43.60 1.00
N THR A 60 -0.24 -42.88 1.88
CA THR A 60 0.24 -41.53 1.62
C THR A 60 1.31 -41.61 0.55
N GLY A 61 0.90 -41.97 -0.68
CA GLY A 61 1.76 -41.91 -1.85
C GLY A 61 1.82 -40.49 -2.33
N THR A 62 2.96 -39.84 -2.14
CA THR A 62 3.33 -38.67 -2.93
C THR A 62 3.28 -39.08 -4.39
N ARG A 63 2.12 -38.91 -5.05
CA ARG A 63 2.03 -39.07 -6.50
C ARG A 63 2.88 -37.95 -7.09
N THR A 64 4.10 -38.29 -7.48
CA THR A 64 4.89 -37.49 -8.40
C THR A 64 4.04 -37.34 -9.65
N ALA A 65 3.43 -36.17 -9.84
CA ALA A 65 2.61 -35.91 -11.01
C ALA A 65 3.50 -36.09 -12.24
N ALA A 66 3.03 -36.91 -13.20
CA ALA A 66 3.73 -37.08 -14.50
C ALA A 66 3.98 -35.68 -15.11
N PRO A 67 5.11 -35.45 -15.78
CA PRO A 67 5.43 -34.17 -16.37
C PRO A 67 4.30 -33.69 -17.28
N LEU A 68 3.78 -32.49 -17.03
CA LEU A 68 2.73 -31.92 -17.86
C LEU A 68 3.26 -31.60 -19.25
N VAL A 69 2.71 -32.23 -20.29
CA VAL A 69 3.09 -32.00 -21.68
C VAL A 69 2.06 -31.09 -22.35
N LEU A 70 2.47 -29.88 -22.69
CA LEU A 70 1.64 -28.86 -23.35
C LEU A 70 1.83 -29.00 -24.88
N LYS A 71 0.89 -29.66 -25.54
CA LYS A 71 1.01 -30.01 -26.97
C LYS A 71 0.49 -28.92 -27.91
N THR A 72 -0.56 -28.24 -27.51
CA THR A 72 -1.24 -27.24 -28.35
C THR A 72 -0.98 -25.81 -27.90
N PRO A 73 -1.13 -24.78 -28.77
CA PRO A 73 -1.13 -23.38 -28.36
C PRO A 73 -2.16 -23.07 -27.28
N LYS A 74 -3.32 -23.73 -27.29
CA LYS A 74 -4.37 -23.61 -26.30
C LYS A 74 -3.91 -24.11 -24.92
N ASP A 75 -3.21 -25.26 -24.88
CA ASP A 75 -2.67 -25.80 -23.62
C ASP A 75 -1.66 -24.82 -23.01
N LYS A 76 -0.77 -24.27 -23.84
CA LYS A 76 0.25 -23.30 -23.42
C LYS A 76 -0.39 -22.01 -22.89
N ALA A 77 -1.43 -21.50 -23.58
CA ALA A 77 -2.15 -20.32 -23.16
C ALA A 77 -2.88 -20.57 -21.82
N SER A 78 -3.57 -21.68 -21.67
CA SER A 78 -4.27 -22.05 -20.43
C SER A 78 -3.30 -22.14 -19.24
N TYR A 79 -2.15 -22.79 -19.44
CA TYR A 79 -1.11 -22.89 -18.42
C TYR A 79 -0.51 -21.52 -18.06
N ALA A 80 -0.25 -20.68 -19.07
CA ALA A 80 0.27 -19.33 -18.85
C ALA A 80 -0.68 -18.44 -18.05
N ILE A 81 -1.99 -18.54 -18.32
CA ILE A 81 -3.02 -17.82 -17.53
C ILE A 81 -2.99 -18.30 -16.07
N GLY A 82 -2.97 -19.62 -15.83
CA GLY A 82 -2.88 -20.18 -14.48
C GLY A 82 -1.60 -19.75 -13.76
N GLN A 83 -0.46 -19.72 -14.45
CA GLN A 83 0.80 -19.21 -13.91
C GLN A 83 0.72 -17.73 -13.51
N ASN A 84 0.06 -16.91 -14.32
CA ASN A 84 -0.08 -15.47 -14.00
C ASN A 84 -0.95 -15.27 -12.77
N ILE A 85 -2.08 -15.99 -12.67
CA ILE A 85 -2.95 -15.98 -11.49
C ILE A 85 -2.15 -16.41 -10.25
N GLY A 86 -1.46 -17.54 -10.31
CA GLY A 86 -0.68 -18.07 -9.18
C GLY A 86 0.47 -17.13 -8.75
N LYS A 87 1.14 -16.48 -9.71
CA LYS A 87 2.18 -15.48 -9.42
C LYS A 87 1.61 -14.23 -8.72
N ALA A 88 0.45 -13.74 -9.16
CA ALA A 88 -0.23 -12.63 -8.52
C ALA A 88 -0.62 -12.99 -7.07
N MET A 89 -1.25 -14.16 -6.87
CA MET A 89 -1.62 -14.63 -5.54
C MET A 89 -0.40 -14.77 -4.62
N LYS A 90 0.70 -15.33 -5.12
CA LYS A 90 1.95 -15.43 -4.36
C LYS A 90 2.53 -14.06 -3.98
N LYS A 91 2.52 -13.10 -4.92
CA LYS A 91 3.01 -11.74 -4.69
C LYS A 91 2.22 -11.05 -3.57
N ASP A 92 0.90 -11.22 -3.58
CA ASP A 92 -0.01 -10.59 -2.63
C ASP A 92 -0.18 -11.42 -1.34
N ALA A 93 0.58 -12.52 -1.20
CA ALA A 93 0.53 -13.46 -0.08
C ALA A 93 -0.90 -13.97 0.21
N VAL A 94 -1.66 -14.22 -0.86
CA VAL A 94 -3.02 -14.74 -0.83
C VAL A 94 -2.97 -16.23 -0.50
N ASP A 95 -3.61 -16.63 0.60
CA ASP A 95 -3.68 -18.02 1.06
C ASP A 95 -4.99 -18.67 0.57
N ILE A 96 -4.95 -19.30 -0.58
CA ILE A 96 -6.09 -19.98 -1.22
C ILE A 96 -5.65 -21.36 -1.68
N ASP A 97 -6.52 -22.36 -1.49
CA ASP A 97 -6.32 -23.69 -2.05
C ASP A 97 -6.46 -23.67 -3.57
N SER A 98 -5.35 -23.92 -4.25
CA SER A 98 -5.28 -23.91 -5.71
C SER A 98 -6.14 -25.00 -6.36
N ASN A 99 -6.43 -26.10 -5.66
CA ASN A 99 -7.28 -27.18 -6.20
C ASN A 99 -8.76 -26.77 -6.15
N ILE A 100 -9.17 -26.12 -5.06
CA ILE A 100 -10.53 -25.59 -4.92
C ILE A 100 -10.75 -24.46 -5.94
N LEU A 101 -9.78 -23.58 -6.11
CA LEU A 101 -9.83 -22.53 -7.14
C LEU A 101 -9.97 -23.13 -8.55
N ALA A 102 -9.14 -24.11 -8.90
CA ALA A 102 -9.20 -24.79 -10.20
C ALA A 102 -10.55 -25.48 -10.40
N ARG A 103 -11.13 -26.05 -9.33
CA ARG A 103 -12.47 -26.65 -9.37
C ARG A 103 -13.56 -25.62 -9.63
N GLY A 104 -13.52 -24.48 -8.94
CA GLY A 104 -14.48 -23.38 -9.16
C GLY A 104 -14.43 -22.86 -10.60
N ILE A 105 -13.21 -22.65 -11.14
CA ILE A 105 -13.03 -22.25 -12.54
C ILE A 105 -13.64 -23.29 -13.48
N LYS A 106 -13.40 -24.59 -13.24
CA LYS A 106 -13.95 -25.67 -14.06
C LYS A 106 -15.47 -25.68 -14.02
N ASP A 107 -16.07 -25.60 -12.84
CA ASP A 107 -17.52 -25.65 -12.68
C ASP A 107 -18.19 -24.47 -13.37
N ALA A 108 -17.65 -23.26 -13.25
CA ALA A 108 -18.12 -22.08 -13.95
C ALA A 108 -18.05 -22.19 -15.48
N VAL A 109 -16.91 -22.69 -16.02
CA VAL A 109 -16.71 -22.83 -17.48
C VAL A 109 -17.60 -23.93 -18.07
N THR A 110 -17.87 -25.01 -17.33
CA THR A 110 -18.71 -26.13 -17.80
C THR A 110 -20.20 -25.95 -17.55
N GLY A 111 -20.62 -24.88 -16.83
CA GLY A 111 -22.01 -24.68 -16.42
C GLY A 111 -22.50 -25.73 -15.40
N ALA A 112 -21.56 -26.33 -14.64
CA ALA A 112 -21.91 -27.25 -13.56
C ALA A 112 -22.62 -26.50 -12.42
N LYS A 113 -23.42 -27.23 -11.65
CA LYS A 113 -24.08 -26.66 -10.47
C LYS A 113 -23.02 -26.11 -9.50
N PRO A 114 -23.09 -24.83 -9.10
CA PRO A 114 -22.19 -24.27 -8.13
C PRO A 114 -22.21 -25.03 -6.80
N ALA A 115 -21.06 -25.07 -6.11
CA ALA A 115 -20.94 -25.65 -4.79
C ALA A 115 -21.45 -24.72 -3.68
N LEU A 116 -21.56 -23.43 -3.99
CA LEU A 116 -22.07 -22.37 -3.11
C LEU A 116 -23.33 -21.75 -3.72
N THR A 117 -24.19 -21.26 -2.88
CA THR A 117 -25.26 -20.33 -3.31
C THR A 117 -24.67 -18.94 -3.52
N ASP A 118 -25.38 -18.07 -4.27
CA ASP A 118 -24.96 -16.69 -4.53
C ASP A 118 -24.69 -15.91 -3.23
N GLN A 119 -25.51 -16.19 -2.17
CA GLN A 119 -25.34 -15.58 -0.86
C GLN A 119 -24.05 -16.06 -0.17
N GLU A 120 -23.81 -17.36 -0.15
CA GLU A 120 -22.59 -17.94 0.45
C GLU A 120 -21.33 -17.47 -0.28
N GLU A 121 -21.40 -17.29 -1.61
CA GLU A 121 -20.30 -16.74 -2.40
C GLU A 121 -20.00 -15.29 -2.00
N GLN A 122 -21.04 -14.44 -1.89
CA GLN A 122 -20.87 -13.06 -1.46
C GLN A 122 -20.29 -12.96 -0.05
N GLU A 123 -20.82 -13.74 0.90
CA GLU A 123 -20.32 -13.78 2.27
C GLU A 123 -18.87 -14.23 2.35
N ALA A 124 -18.49 -15.27 1.60
CA ALA A 124 -17.11 -15.75 1.54
C ALA A 124 -16.15 -14.72 0.94
N LEU A 125 -16.55 -14.06 -0.15
CA LEU A 125 -15.74 -13.01 -0.77
C LEU A 125 -15.60 -11.78 0.12
N GLN A 126 -16.66 -11.40 0.84
CA GLN A 126 -16.61 -10.28 1.78
C GLN A 126 -15.70 -10.60 2.97
N ALA A 127 -15.83 -11.78 3.55
CA ALA A 127 -14.96 -12.23 4.64
C ALA A 127 -13.49 -12.26 4.21
N PHE A 128 -13.21 -12.78 3.03
CA PHE A 128 -11.87 -12.79 2.44
C PHE A 128 -11.31 -11.38 2.22
N GLN A 129 -12.11 -10.44 1.71
CA GLN A 129 -11.69 -9.04 1.53
C GLN A 129 -11.32 -8.38 2.87
N ILE A 130 -12.12 -8.63 3.93
CA ILE A 130 -11.85 -8.10 5.27
C ILE A 130 -10.53 -8.66 5.80
N GLU A 131 -10.32 -9.98 5.67
CA GLU A 131 -9.07 -10.64 6.10
C GLU A 131 -7.85 -10.10 5.35
N MET A 132 -7.93 -10.02 4.03
CA MET A 132 -6.85 -9.49 3.20
C MET A 132 -6.53 -8.04 3.53
N LYS A 133 -7.55 -7.21 3.74
CA LYS A 133 -7.37 -5.83 4.15
C LYS A 133 -6.63 -5.74 5.49
N ALA A 134 -7.08 -6.48 6.50
CA ALA A 134 -6.44 -6.52 7.80
C ALA A 134 -4.98 -7.00 7.73
N LYS A 135 -4.70 -8.01 6.91
CA LYS A 135 -3.34 -8.52 6.67
C LYS A 135 -2.43 -7.48 6.00
N MET A 136 -2.97 -6.75 5.02
CA MET A 136 -2.23 -5.67 4.34
C MET A 136 -1.97 -4.49 5.28
N GLU A 137 -2.95 -4.10 6.09
CA GLU A 137 -2.80 -3.04 7.09
C GLU A 137 -1.77 -3.41 8.17
N ALA A 138 -1.82 -4.64 8.68
CA ALA A 138 -0.84 -5.13 9.64
C ALA A 138 0.58 -5.13 9.06
N LYS A 139 0.74 -5.57 7.80
CA LYS A 139 2.02 -5.55 7.09
C LYS A 139 2.51 -4.12 6.88
N ALA A 140 1.64 -3.21 6.47
CA ALA A 140 1.97 -1.80 6.30
C ALA A 140 2.38 -1.13 7.62
N ALA A 141 1.65 -1.41 8.70
CA ALA A 141 1.98 -0.90 10.03
C ALA A 141 3.35 -1.39 10.51
N ALA A 142 3.64 -2.69 10.37
CA ALA A 142 4.94 -3.26 10.72
C ALA A 142 6.08 -2.65 9.90
N ALA A 143 5.90 -2.52 8.59
CA ALA A 143 6.86 -1.87 7.71
C ALA A 143 7.05 -0.39 8.07
N GLY A 144 5.97 0.32 8.37
CA GLY A 144 6.00 1.72 8.77
C GLY A 144 6.72 1.95 10.09
N ALA A 145 6.57 1.05 11.06
CA ALA A 145 7.31 1.11 12.33
C ALA A 145 8.83 0.91 12.12
N ALA A 146 9.19 -0.09 11.31
CA ALA A 146 10.59 -0.35 10.96
C ALA A 146 11.22 0.81 10.19
N ASN A 147 10.51 1.35 9.19
CA ASN A 147 10.98 2.51 8.40
C ASN A 147 11.17 3.75 9.28
N LYS A 148 10.23 4.00 10.21
CA LYS A 148 10.33 5.12 11.14
C LYS A 148 11.57 5.00 12.01
N GLN A 149 11.80 3.84 12.63
CA GLN A 149 12.96 3.62 13.48
C GLN A 149 14.27 3.80 12.71
N ALA A 150 14.37 3.19 11.52
CA ALA A 150 15.56 3.32 10.67
C ALA A 150 15.74 4.76 10.19
N GLY A 151 14.67 5.45 9.84
CA GLY A 151 14.68 6.84 9.41
C GLY A 151 15.10 7.80 10.51
N ASP A 152 14.59 7.64 11.73
CA ASP A 152 14.95 8.45 12.88
C ASP A 152 16.45 8.29 13.20
N SER A 153 16.97 7.05 13.17
CA SER A 153 18.40 6.77 13.36
C SER A 153 19.25 7.42 12.27
N PHE A 154 18.86 7.25 11.02
CA PHE A 154 19.55 7.86 9.88
C PHE A 154 19.62 9.38 9.99
N GLN A 155 18.52 10.04 10.33
CA GLN A 155 18.47 11.49 10.51
C GLN A 155 19.31 11.96 11.69
N ALA A 156 19.32 11.20 12.80
CA ALA A 156 20.15 11.48 13.96
C ALA A 156 21.65 11.43 13.64
N GLU A 157 22.08 10.48 12.82
CA GLU A 157 23.45 10.40 12.35
C GLU A 157 23.76 11.48 11.30
N ASN A 158 22.84 11.70 10.35
CA ASN A 158 23.08 12.62 9.24
C ASN A 158 23.25 14.07 9.71
N LYS A 159 22.49 14.51 10.71
CA LYS A 159 22.61 15.88 11.27
C LYS A 159 23.98 16.19 11.87
N THR A 160 24.77 15.15 12.25
CA THR A 160 26.12 15.33 12.81
C THR A 160 27.19 15.43 11.73
N LYS A 161 26.85 15.14 10.47
CA LYS A 161 27.81 15.16 9.36
C LYS A 161 28.21 16.60 9.00
N PRO A 162 29.47 16.83 8.65
CA PRO A 162 29.94 18.16 8.27
C PRO A 162 29.13 18.77 7.10
N GLY A 163 28.70 20.02 7.27
CA GLY A 163 27.98 20.77 6.25
C GLY A 163 26.48 20.43 6.17
N VAL A 164 25.94 19.62 7.05
CA VAL A 164 24.50 19.37 7.16
C VAL A 164 23.84 20.41 8.06
N THR A 165 22.78 21.01 7.58
CA THR A 165 21.91 21.95 8.32
C THR A 165 20.54 21.32 8.48
N THR A 166 19.93 21.49 9.65
CA THR A 166 18.57 21.03 9.95
C THR A 166 17.67 22.24 10.18
N THR A 167 16.53 22.28 9.48
CA THR A 167 15.51 23.33 9.65
C THR A 167 14.57 23.02 10.82
N ALA A 168 13.74 23.98 11.20
CA ALA A 168 12.75 23.82 12.26
C ALA A 168 11.68 22.74 11.95
N THR A 169 11.42 22.46 10.67
CA THR A 169 10.47 21.43 10.21
C THR A 169 11.07 20.02 10.23
N GLY A 170 12.40 19.92 10.43
CA GLY A 170 13.14 18.65 10.40
C GLY A 170 13.75 18.30 9.05
N LEU A 171 13.61 19.16 8.03
CA LEU A 171 14.35 19.00 6.78
C LEU A 171 15.85 19.11 7.06
N GLN A 172 16.65 18.16 6.58
CA GLN A 172 18.09 18.26 6.60
C GLN A 172 18.61 18.46 5.20
N TYR A 173 19.52 19.40 5.03
CA TYR A 173 20.14 19.66 3.74
C TYR A 173 21.64 19.89 3.85
N LYS A 174 22.34 19.52 2.79
CA LYS A 174 23.75 19.81 2.60
C LYS A 174 23.95 20.43 1.22
N VAL A 175 24.58 21.58 1.17
CA VAL A 175 24.97 22.23 -0.08
C VAL A 175 26.14 21.46 -0.67
N LEU A 176 25.94 20.84 -1.83
CA LEU A 176 26.98 20.14 -2.60
C LEU A 176 27.68 21.10 -3.54
N THR A 177 26.90 21.95 -4.23
CA THR A 177 27.39 23.02 -5.09
C THR A 177 26.60 24.28 -4.78
N PRO A 178 27.26 25.40 -4.44
CA PRO A 178 26.55 26.65 -4.22
C PRO A 178 26.09 27.24 -5.56
N GLY A 179 24.89 27.82 -5.60
CA GLY A 179 24.36 28.59 -6.71
C GLY A 179 24.48 30.10 -6.45
N THR A 180 24.41 30.89 -7.48
CA THR A 180 24.50 32.39 -7.41
C THR A 180 23.26 33.06 -8.00
N GLY A 181 22.34 32.30 -8.59
CA GLY A 181 21.12 32.83 -9.19
C GLY A 181 20.04 33.21 -8.18
N PRO A 182 18.89 33.71 -8.63
CA PRO A 182 17.76 34.03 -7.76
C PRO A 182 17.19 32.78 -7.10
N LYS A 183 16.49 32.97 -6.00
CA LYS A 183 15.72 31.90 -5.34
C LYS A 183 14.29 31.88 -5.90
N PRO A 184 13.71 30.69 -6.12
CA PRO A 184 12.32 30.61 -6.54
C PRO A 184 11.34 31.11 -5.46
N SER A 185 10.21 31.61 -5.90
CA SER A 185 9.05 31.89 -5.06
C SER A 185 8.02 30.75 -5.15
N ALA A 186 7.06 30.71 -4.22
CA ALA A 186 5.98 29.72 -4.21
C ALA A 186 5.16 29.68 -5.53
N SER A 187 5.09 30.81 -6.25
CA SER A 187 4.33 30.91 -7.51
C SER A 187 5.13 30.51 -8.76
N ASP A 188 6.40 30.17 -8.61
CA ASP A 188 7.26 29.87 -9.74
C ASP A 188 7.21 28.40 -10.12
N THR A 189 7.56 28.14 -11.38
CA THR A 189 7.84 26.80 -11.89
C THR A 189 9.36 26.66 -12.01
N VAL A 190 9.91 25.61 -11.46
CA VAL A 190 11.35 25.33 -11.45
C VAL A 190 11.72 24.22 -12.41
N ILE A 191 12.96 24.27 -12.90
CA ILE A 191 13.58 23.24 -13.72
C ILE A 191 14.68 22.60 -12.88
N CYS A 192 14.53 21.30 -12.60
CA CYS A 192 15.44 20.57 -11.72
C CYS A 192 15.95 19.29 -12.37
N GLN A 193 17.22 18.97 -12.06
CA GLN A 193 17.72 17.61 -12.14
C GLN A 193 17.68 17.02 -10.74
N TYR A 194 17.28 15.75 -10.63
CA TYR A 194 17.21 15.11 -9.31
C TYR A 194 17.36 13.60 -9.37
N ARG A 195 17.71 13.06 -8.22
CA ARG A 195 17.73 11.64 -7.92
C ARG A 195 17.16 11.41 -6.53
N GLY A 196 16.13 10.57 -6.42
CA GLY A 196 15.50 10.19 -5.17
C GLY A 196 15.84 8.75 -4.79
N THR A 197 16.31 8.54 -3.55
CA THR A 197 16.65 7.24 -2.99
C THR A 197 16.02 7.06 -1.62
N LEU A 198 15.78 5.81 -1.24
CA LEU A 198 15.56 5.44 0.14
C LEU A 198 16.89 5.54 0.93
N ILE A 199 16.81 5.40 2.25
CA ILE A 199 18.00 5.46 3.12
C ILE A 199 18.98 4.30 2.90
N ASP A 200 18.53 3.19 2.33
CA ASP A 200 19.35 2.03 1.93
C ASP A 200 20.03 2.24 0.56
N GLY A 201 19.79 3.38 -0.09
CA GLY A 201 20.36 3.72 -1.41
C GLY A 201 19.53 3.22 -2.61
N LYS A 202 18.42 2.50 -2.37
CA LYS A 202 17.52 2.08 -3.46
C LYS A 202 16.93 3.31 -4.12
N GLU A 203 17.21 3.50 -5.40
CA GLU A 203 16.64 4.58 -6.21
C GLU A 203 15.19 4.26 -6.58
N PHE A 204 14.28 5.21 -6.33
CA PHE A 204 12.87 5.10 -6.69
C PHE A 204 12.46 6.07 -7.79
N ASP A 205 13.19 7.20 -7.97
CA ASP A 205 12.91 8.16 -9.03
C ASP A 205 14.17 8.96 -9.40
N SER A 206 14.31 9.31 -10.69
CA SER A 206 15.46 10.07 -11.18
C SER A 206 15.15 10.74 -12.52
N SER A 207 15.40 12.05 -12.61
CA SER A 207 15.35 12.79 -13.88
C SER A 207 16.49 12.37 -14.83
N TYR A 208 17.62 11.97 -14.27
CA TYR A 208 18.76 11.49 -15.07
C TYR A 208 18.41 10.24 -15.87
N LYS A 209 17.62 9.32 -15.29
CA LYS A 209 17.13 8.13 -16.02
C LYS A 209 16.16 8.47 -17.15
N ARG A 210 15.44 9.58 -17.03
CA ARG A 210 14.55 10.08 -18.09
C ARG A 210 15.31 10.87 -19.17
N GLY A 211 16.59 11.18 -18.94
CA GLY A 211 17.46 11.86 -19.88
C GLY A 211 17.21 13.36 -20.03
N GLN A 212 16.32 13.95 -19.22
CA GLN A 212 15.99 15.38 -19.28
C GLN A 212 15.62 15.94 -17.90
N PRO A 213 15.85 17.23 -17.65
CA PRO A 213 15.38 17.92 -16.46
C PRO A 213 13.85 17.87 -16.36
N ALA A 214 13.34 17.85 -15.15
CA ALA A 214 11.92 17.90 -14.89
C ALA A 214 11.48 19.30 -14.46
N GLN A 215 10.24 19.66 -14.79
CA GLN A 215 9.66 20.94 -14.41
C GLN A 215 8.55 20.73 -13.39
N PHE A 216 8.57 21.54 -12.33
CA PHE A 216 7.58 21.45 -11.25
C PHE A 216 7.15 22.84 -10.79
N PRO A 217 5.85 23.10 -10.56
CA PRO A 217 5.44 24.21 -9.72
C PRO A 217 6.02 24.04 -8.31
N VAL A 218 6.57 25.07 -7.71
CA VAL A 218 7.19 25.01 -6.37
C VAL A 218 6.23 24.45 -5.31
N THR A 219 4.95 24.79 -5.41
CA THR A 219 3.90 24.26 -4.51
C THR A 219 3.28 22.95 -4.96
N GLY A 220 3.66 22.41 -6.11
CA GLY A 220 3.14 21.18 -6.69
C GLY A 220 3.89 19.91 -6.27
N VAL A 221 4.92 20.03 -5.45
CA VAL A 221 5.77 18.93 -4.98
C VAL A 221 5.53 18.62 -3.49
N ILE A 222 6.24 17.63 -2.95
CA ILE A 222 6.19 17.30 -1.52
C ILE A 222 6.74 18.46 -0.67
N LYS A 223 6.24 18.59 0.56
CA LYS A 223 6.50 19.76 1.44
C LYS A 223 7.99 20.06 1.61
N GLY A 224 8.81 19.02 1.80
CA GLY A 224 10.26 19.20 1.97
C GLY A 224 10.95 19.72 0.73
N TRP A 225 10.44 19.44 -0.45
CA TRP A 225 10.94 20.03 -1.69
C TRP A 225 10.53 21.49 -1.82
N THR A 226 9.27 21.83 -1.55
CA THR A 226 8.81 23.22 -1.55
C THR A 226 9.69 24.08 -0.64
N GLU A 227 9.92 23.62 0.61
CA GLU A 227 10.78 24.31 1.56
C GLU A 227 12.22 24.46 1.06
N ALA A 228 12.80 23.37 0.53
CA ALA A 228 14.16 23.40 0.00
C ALA A 228 14.30 24.34 -1.20
N LEU A 229 13.39 24.27 -2.17
CA LEU A 229 13.44 25.06 -3.41
C LEU A 229 13.36 26.57 -3.14
N GLU A 230 12.54 26.99 -2.17
CA GLU A 230 12.47 28.41 -1.77
C GLU A 230 13.77 28.92 -1.12
N MET A 231 14.60 28.00 -0.59
CA MET A 231 15.89 28.35 0.00
C MET A 231 17.05 28.24 -1.02
N MET A 232 16.91 27.42 -2.07
CA MET A 232 17.95 27.12 -3.05
C MET A 232 18.15 28.24 -4.06
N PRO A 233 19.36 28.82 -4.19
CA PRO A 233 19.68 29.67 -5.35
C PRO A 233 19.76 28.85 -6.65
N VAL A 234 19.32 29.40 -7.77
CA VAL A 234 19.52 28.79 -9.10
C VAL A 234 21.01 28.51 -9.34
N GLY A 235 21.29 27.36 -9.94
CA GLY A 235 22.63 26.81 -10.17
C GLY A 235 23.19 26.04 -8.98
N SER A 236 22.43 25.90 -7.88
CA SER A 236 22.87 25.09 -6.73
C SER A 236 22.48 23.63 -6.86
N LYS A 237 23.29 22.77 -6.22
CA LYS A 237 23.00 21.36 -6.03
C LYS A 237 23.02 21.03 -4.54
N TRP A 238 21.93 20.49 -4.05
CA TRP A 238 21.78 20.13 -2.63
C TRP A 238 21.47 18.65 -2.47
N GLN A 239 21.96 18.08 -1.36
CA GLN A 239 21.45 16.83 -0.83
C GLN A 239 20.40 17.15 0.23
N LEU A 240 19.23 16.56 0.11
CA LEU A 240 18.11 16.73 1.04
C LEU A 240 17.81 15.40 1.72
N VAL A 241 17.54 15.43 3.03
CA VAL A 241 17.01 14.30 3.77
C VAL A 241 15.68 14.74 4.38
N LEU A 242 14.62 14.09 3.93
CA LEU A 242 13.24 14.45 4.27
C LEU A 242 12.67 13.44 5.25
N PRO A 243 12.24 13.86 6.45
CA PRO A 243 11.41 13.01 7.31
C PRO A 243 10.08 12.69 6.63
N PRO A 244 9.39 11.62 7.03
CA PRO A 244 8.11 11.22 6.43
C PRO A 244 7.06 12.33 6.39
N SER A 245 7.01 13.19 7.41
CA SER A 245 6.08 14.33 7.52
C SER A 245 6.23 15.38 6.41
N LEU A 246 7.41 15.47 5.83
CA LEU A 246 7.73 16.37 4.72
C LEU A 246 7.70 15.66 3.36
N ALA A 247 7.39 14.36 3.33
CA ALA A 247 7.32 13.52 2.14
C ALA A 247 5.93 12.87 2.01
N TYR A 248 5.84 11.54 2.10
CA TYR A 248 4.60 10.78 1.85
C TYR A 248 3.92 10.24 3.13
N GLY A 249 4.47 10.54 4.31
CA GLY A 249 3.86 10.21 5.61
C GLY A 249 3.70 8.71 5.85
N ASP A 250 2.61 8.40 6.55
CA ASP A 250 2.25 7.05 7.00
C ASP A 250 1.71 6.13 5.88
N ARG A 251 1.38 6.69 4.74
CA ARG A 251 0.86 5.92 3.59
C ARG A 251 1.95 5.44 2.64
N GLY A 252 3.07 6.19 2.56
CA GLY A 252 4.06 5.97 1.51
C GLY A 252 3.56 6.38 0.14
N ALA A 253 4.24 5.95 -0.94
CA ALA A 253 3.85 6.23 -2.32
C ALA A 253 4.28 5.09 -3.26
N GLY A 254 3.36 4.62 -4.08
CA GLY A 254 3.60 3.55 -5.03
C GLY A 254 4.15 2.26 -4.41
N PRO A 255 4.79 1.41 -5.21
CA PRO A 255 5.33 0.13 -4.74
C PRO A 255 6.70 0.26 -4.03
N ASP A 256 7.40 1.37 -4.22
CA ASP A 256 8.79 1.53 -3.82
C ASP A 256 8.97 2.32 -2.52
N ILE A 257 8.06 3.24 -2.21
CA ILE A 257 8.13 4.09 -1.01
C ILE A 257 7.12 3.59 0.02
N GLY A 258 7.62 2.82 1.00
CA GLY A 258 6.78 2.28 2.07
C GLY A 258 6.29 3.36 3.06
N PRO A 259 5.36 2.98 3.96
CA PRO A 259 4.91 3.85 5.04
C PRO A 259 6.07 4.39 5.88
N ASN A 260 5.99 5.64 6.30
CA ASN A 260 6.98 6.32 7.16
C ASN A 260 8.44 6.27 6.66
N SER A 261 8.64 6.21 5.34
CA SER A 261 9.97 6.24 4.75
C SER A 261 10.60 7.62 4.83
N THR A 262 11.81 7.70 5.37
CA THR A 262 12.70 8.86 5.21
C THR A 262 13.32 8.81 3.82
N LEU A 263 13.31 9.92 3.11
CA LEU A 263 13.80 10.01 1.74
C LEU A 263 15.06 10.84 1.63
N VAL A 264 15.93 10.44 0.73
CA VAL A 264 17.16 11.19 0.38
C VAL A 264 17.06 11.62 -1.08
N PHE A 265 17.28 12.91 -1.32
CA PHE A 265 17.32 13.45 -2.67
C PHE A 265 18.63 14.18 -2.91
N GLU A 266 19.16 14.06 -4.11
CA GLU A 266 20.05 15.04 -4.69
C GLU A 266 19.24 15.87 -5.65
N VAL A 267 19.21 17.19 -5.45
CA VAL A 267 18.44 18.13 -6.27
C VAL A 267 19.38 19.20 -6.79
N GLU A 268 19.37 19.39 -8.10
CA GLU A 268 20.07 20.48 -8.77
C GLU A 268 19.01 21.41 -9.36
N LEU A 269 19.00 22.66 -8.89
CA LEU A 269 18.10 23.69 -9.38
C LEU A 269 18.73 24.35 -10.61
N VAL A 270 18.33 23.88 -11.79
CA VAL A 270 18.87 24.33 -13.07
C VAL A 270 18.39 25.75 -13.42
N GLY A 271 17.11 26.04 -13.11
CA GLY A 271 16.53 27.35 -13.45
C GLY A 271 15.11 27.52 -12.92
N ILE A 272 14.62 28.74 -13.11
CA ILE A 272 13.20 29.10 -12.94
C ILE A 272 12.65 29.24 -14.36
N ALA A 273 11.55 28.51 -14.64
CA ALA A 273 10.91 28.63 -15.95
C ALA A 273 10.33 30.05 -16.12
N PRO A 274 10.42 30.64 -17.33
CA PRO A 274 9.82 31.93 -17.56
C PRO A 274 8.30 31.86 -17.29
N LYS A 275 7.76 32.84 -16.56
CA LYS A 275 6.31 32.98 -16.43
C LYS A 275 5.73 33.19 -17.81
N THR A 276 5.06 32.17 -18.35
CA THR A 276 4.25 32.37 -19.55
C THR A 276 3.09 33.23 -19.12
N GLU A 277 3.09 34.51 -19.49
CA GLU A 277 1.89 35.34 -19.38
C GLU A 277 0.80 34.59 -20.14
N ALA A 278 -0.25 34.20 -19.43
CA ALA A 278 -1.37 33.47 -19.99
C ALA A 278 -2.03 34.35 -21.04
N LYS A 279 -1.69 34.12 -22.34
CA LYS A 279 -2.51 34.58 -23.43
C LYS A 279 -3.81 33.78 -23.39
N PRO A 280 -4.96 34.42 -23.28
CA PRO A 280 -6.23 33.68 -23.35
C PRO A 280 -6.36 33.13 -24.78
N ASP A 281 -6.80 31.86 -24.85
CA ASP A 281 -7.10 31.11 -26.07
C ASP A 281 -5.95 30.39 -26.77
N ALA A 282 -5.70 29.14 -26.32
CA ALA A 282 -5.50 28.01 -27.22
C ALA A 282 -5.69 26.72 -26.46
N LYS A 283 -6.73 26.01 -26.78
CA LYS A 283 -7.04 24.65 -26.38
C LYS A 283 -5.88 23.73 -26.79
N ALA A 284 -5.03 23.34 -25.85
CA ALA A 284 -4.00 22.35 -26.04
C ALA A 284 -4.15 21.28 -24.95
N GLU A 285 -4.35 20.05 -25.40
CA GLU A 285 -4.39 18.86 -24.54
C GLU A 285 -3.07 18.72 -23.74
N PRO A 286 -3.13 18.46 -22.45
CA PRO A 286 -1.91 18.22 -21.68
C PRO A 286 -1.50 16.75 -21.82
N LYS A 287 -0.42 16.50 -22.55
CA LYS A 287 0.41 15.32 -22.27
C LYS A 287 1.29 15.68 -21.08
N ALA A 288 0.77 15.44 -19.88
CA ALA A 288 1.53 15.49 -18.65
C ALA A 288 2.00 14.08 -18.32
N ASP A 289 3.33 13.86 -18.32
CA ASP A 289 3.92 12.74 -17.60
C ASP A 289 3.70 12.98 -16.11
N PRO A 290 3.27 11.96 -15.35
CA PRO A 290 2.83 12.13 -13.97
C PRO A 290 4.02 12.37 -13.06
N ALA A 291 4.05 13.55 -12.46
CA ALA A 291 4.70 13.71 -11.15
C ALA A 291 4.11 12.68 -10.17
N PRO A 292 4.85 12.19 -9.15
CA PRO A 292 4.34 11.16 -8.25
C PRO A 292 3.02 11.60 -7.63
N ALA A 293 1.93 10.97 -8.10
CA ALA A 293 0.56 11.37 -7.85
C ALA A 293 0.15 11.11 -6.39
N LYS A 294 -0.62 12.05 -5.84
CA LYS A 294 -1.46 11.81 -4.67
C LYS A 294 -2.43 10.65 -4.99
N PRO A 295 -2.68 9.71 -4.08
CA PRO A 295 -3.67 8.67 -4.29
C PRO A 295 -5.07 9.28 -4.20
N ASP A 296 -5.74 9.45 -5.32
CA ASP A 296 -7.17 9.75 -5.37
C ASP A 296 -7.96 8.46 -5.16
N ALA A 297 -8.67 8.41 -4.03
CA ALA A 297 -9.71 7.43 -3.79
C ALA A 297 -10.96 7.86 -4.58
N LYS A 298 -11.24 7.21 -5.69
CA LYS A 298 -12.57 7.27 -6.33
C LYS A 298 -13.12 5.87 -6.52
N ALA A 299 -14.10 5.54 -5.68
CA ALA A 299 -14.97 4.40 -5.83
C ALA A 299 -15.72 4.49 -7.17
N ALA A 300 -15.70 3.41 -7.94
CA ALA A 300 -16.49 3.29 -9.16
C ALA A 300 -17.91 2.87 -8.77
N GLU A 301 -18.88 3.73 -9.05
CA GLU A 301 -20.29 3.35 -9.07
C GLU A 301 -20.63 2.58 -10.38
N PRO A 302 -21.46 1.54 -10.32
CA PRO A 302 -21.88 0.82 -11.52
C PRO A 302 -22.97 1.61 -12.26
N LYS A 303 -22.72 1.92 -13.53
CA LYS A 303 -23.73 2.51 -14.43
C LYS A 303 -24.80 1.48 -14.76
N THR A 304 -26.01 1.70 -14.29
CA THR A 304 -27.22 1.00 -14.73
C THR A 304 -27.55 1.36 -16.18
N ASN A 305 -27.64 0.33 -16.98
CA ASN A 305 -28.02 0.41 -18.39
C ASN A 305 -29.55 0.56 -18.50
N ALA A 306 -30.03 1.71 -18.94
CA ALA A 306 -31.44 1.95 -19.16
C ALA A 306 -31.90 1.34 -20.51
N THR A 307 -32.82 0.42 -20.41
CA THR A 307 -33.53 -0.28 -21.49
C THR A 307 -34.31 0.69 -22.36
N ALA A 308 -33.99 0.72 -23.62
CA ALA A 308 -34.82 1.42 -24.63
C ALA A 308 -36.02 0.57 -25.01
N THR A 309 -37.19 1.11 -24.81
CA THR A 309 -38.49 0.55 -25.23
C THR A 309 -38.73 0.80 -26.74
N PRO A 310 -39.17 -0.17 -27.55
CA PRO A 310 -39.53 0.08 -28.92
C PRO A 310 -40.99 0.57 -29.03
N THR A 311 -41.19 1.61 -29.80
CA THR A 311 -42.47 2.19 -30.17
C THR A 311 -43.22 1.28 -31.17
N PRO A 312 -44.54 1.06 -31.05
CA PRO A 312 -45.29 0.27 -32.03
C PRO A 312 -45.72 1.12 -33.21
N ASN A 313 -45.49 0.60 -34.38
CA ASN A 313 -45.98 1.13 -35.64
C ASN A 313 -47.43 0.62 -35.88
N LYS A 314 -48.34 1.50 -36.29
CA LYS A 314 -49.74 1.23 -36.66
C LYS A 314 -49.97 1.75 -38.09
N PRO A 315 -51.02 1.25 -38.75
CA PRO A 315 -51.30 0.15 -39.66
C PRO A 315 -50.98 0.48 -41.07
#